data_953cd8c11aa943c90a7413b402b45caf
#
_entry.id   953cd8c11aa943c90a7413b402b45caf
#
_cell.length_a   1.000
_cell.length_b   1.000
_cell.length_c   1.000
_cell.angle_alpha   90.00
_cell.angle_beta   90.00
_cell.angle_gamma   90.00
#
_symmetry.space_group_name_H-M   'P 1'
#
loop_
_entity.id
_entity.type
_entity.pdbx_description
1 polymer ?
#
loop_
_entity_poly.entity_id
_entity_poly.type
_entity_poly.pdbx_seq_one_letter_code
_entity_poly.pdbx_strand_id
1 'polypeptide(L)' 'MTKHYVYGMRLRGFSPGAQPKDGFLDREDDPLGDYWDLLIYSRRLTDQEVRDYDFDYLGTRKGE' A
#
# COMPACT_ATOMS: atom_id res chain seq x y z
N MET A 1 -10.57 11.26 -13.71
CA MET A 1 -10.33 9.85 -13.36
C MET A 1 -9.22 9.76 -12.33
N THR A 2 -9.46 9.02 -11.29
CA THR A 2 -8.53 8.91 -10.18
C THR A 2 -7.72 7.63 -10.32
N LYS A 3 -6.42 7.72 -10.12
CA LYS A 3 -5.58 6.53 -10.05
C LYS A 3 -5.38 6.14 -8.59
N HIS A 4 -5.49 4.86 -8.31
CA HIS A 4 -5.16 4.33 -7.01
C HIS A 4 -3.83 3.59 -7.10
N TYR A 5 -2.98 3.82 -6.12
CA TYR A 5 -1.64 3.23 -6.07
C TYR A 5 -1.65 2.09 -5.06
N VAL A 6 -1.19 0.93 -5.50
CA VAL A 6 -1.29 -0.30 -4.72
C VAL A 6 0.09 -0.69 -4.20
N TYR A 7 0.17 -0.95 -2.91
CA TYR A 7 1.42 -1.38 -2.25
C TYR A 7 1.19 -2.67 -1.49
N GLY A 8 2.15 -3.57 -1.58
CA GLY A 8 2.12 -4.82 -0.82
C GLY A 8 2.90 -4.68 0.48
N MET A 9 2.29 -5.08 1.59
CA MET A 9 2.94 -5.07 2.89
C MET A 9 3.72 -6.37 3.06
N ARG A 10 5.03 -6.28 3.11
CA ARG A 10 5.92 -7.45 3.20
C ARG A 10 6.15 -7.91 4.61
N LEU A 11 6.15 -7.00 5.58
CA LEU A 11 6.48 -7.31 6.95
C LEU A 11 5.25 -7.68 7.75
N ARG A 12 5.38 -8.80 8.44
CA ARG A 12 4.37 -9.25 9.37
C ARG A 12 4.38 -8.37 10.61
N GLY A 13 3.20 -8.07 11.13
CA GLY A 13 3.09 -7.39 12.41
C GLY A 13 3.15 -5.88 12.37
N PHE A 14 3.19 -5.27 11.19
CA PHE A 14 2.98 -3.83 11.11
C PHE A 14 1.58 -3.52 11.59
N SER A 15 1.48 -2.69 12.61
CA SER A 15 0.17 -2.24 13.04
C SER A 15 -0.43 -1.28 12.00
N PRO A 16 -1.76 -1.17 11.94
CA PRO A 16 -2.38 -0.23 11.02
C PRO A 16 -1.94 1.22 11.20
N GLY A 17 -1.41 1.57 12.36
CA GLY A 17 -0.89 2.92 12.60
C GLY A 17 0.54 3.13 12.13
N ALA A 18 1.21 2.10 11.63
CA ALA A 18 2.61 2.19 11.25
C ALA A 18 2.81 2.62 9.79
N GLN A 19 1.79 2.55 8.94
CA GLN A 19 1.92 2.97 7.56
C GLN A 19 1.62 4.46 7.40
N PRO A 20 2.09 5.08 6.29
CA PRO A 20 1.75 6.48 6.02
C PRO A 20 0.24 6.65 5.95
N LYS A 21 -0.27 7.70 6.59
CA LYS A 21 -1.71 7.96 6.66
C LYS A 21 -2.18 8.91 5.57
N ASP A 22 -1.29 9.74 5.05
CA ASP A 22 -1.64 10.72 4.05
C ASP A 22 -1.96 10.01 2.73
N GLY A 23 -3.19 10.19 2.27
CA GLY A 23 -3.67 9.57 1.03
C GLY A 23 -4.09 8.12 1.16
N PHE A 24 -4.05 7.55 2.36
CA PHE A 24 -4.48 6.17 2.57
C PHE A 24 -5.98 6.05 2.30
N LEU A 25 -6.37 5.08 1.46
CA LEU A 25 -7.75 4.88 1.09
C LEU A 25 -8.34 3.60 1.66
N ASP A 26 -7.63 2.48 1.52
CA ASP A 26 -8.20 1.19 1.88
C ASP A 26 -7.11 0.15 2.08
N ARG A 27 -7.48 -0.94 2.71
CA ARG A 27 -6.64 -2.11 2.91
C ARG A 27 -7.39 -3.34 2.43
N GLU A 28 -6.72 -4.18 1.67
CA GLU A 28 -7.32 -5.39 1.10
C GLU A 28 -6.44 -6.59 1.40
N ASP A 29 -7.04 -7.77 1.39
CA ASP A 29 -6.27 -9.00 1.46
C ASP A 29 -5.63 -9.29 0.11
N ASP A 30 -4.41 -9.85 0.13
CA ASP A 30 -3.77 -10.29 -1.09
C ASP A 30 -4.31 -11.67 -1.46
N PRO A 31 -5.03 -11.79 -2.59
CA PRO A 31 -5.60 -13.07 -2.99
C PRO A 31 -4.55 -14.12 -3.35
N LEU A 32 -3.34 -13.69 -3.71
CA LEU A 32 -2.24 -14.61 -4.03
C LEU A 32 -1.45 -15.02 -2.80
N GLY A 33 -1.61 -14.32 -1.67
CA GLY A 33 -0.90 -14.64 -0.44
C GLY A 33 0.57 -14.24 -0.41
N ASP A 34 1.03 -13.42 -1.36
CA ASP A 34 2.42 -12.98 -1.42
C ASP A 34 2.73 -11.90 -0.40
N TYR A 35 1.72 -11.16 0.03
CA TYR A 35 1.85 -10.06 0.98
C TYR A 35 0.85 -10.25 2.10
N TRP A 36 1.15 -9.64 3.25
CA TRP A 36 0.25 -9.68 4.39
C TRP A 36 -1.03 -8.91 4.12
N ASP A 37 -0.88 -7.74 3.52
CA ASP A 37 -2.02 -6.91 3.12
C ASP A 37 -1.64 -6.10 1.90
N LEU A 38 -2.64 -5.65 1.15
CA LEU A 38 -2.48 -4.67 0.10
C LEU A 38 -3.00 -3.34 0.61
N LEU A 39 -2.21 -2.29 0.43
CA LEU A 39 -2.57 -0.94 0.85
C LEU A 39 -2.83 -0.08 -0.37
N ILE A 40 -3.94 0.63 -0.34
CA ILE A 40 -4.39 1.44 -1.47
C ILE A 40 -4.27 2.91 -1.11
N TYR A 41 -3.58 3.67 -1.95
CA TYR A 41 -3.34 5.10 -1.72
C TYR A 41 -3.81 5.93 -2.90
N SER A 42 -4.23 7.15 -2.61
CA SER A 42 -4.61 8.12 -3.66
C SER A 42 -3.40 8.82 -4.27
N ARG A 43 -2.21 8.65 -3.68
CA ARG A 43 -0.96 9.22 -4.15
C ARG A 43 0.12 8.16 -4.20
N ARG A 44 1.15 8.41 -5.00
CA ARG A 44 2.32 7.54 -4.98
C ARG A 44 3.16 7.87 -3.74
N LEU A 45 3.51 6.85 -2.98
CA LEU A 45 4.40 7.03 -1.83
C LEU A 45 5.81 7.38 -2.30
N THR A 46 6.55 8.12 -1.46
CA THR A 46 7.93 8.42 -1.79
C THR A 46 8.80 7.18 -1.65
N ASP A 47 9.97 7.19 -2.30
CA ASP A 47 10.92 6.09 -2.16
C ASP A 47 11.32 5.88 -0.71
N GLN A 48 11.42 6.97 0.05
CA GLN A 48 11.73 6.90 1.48
C GLN A 48 10.64 6.16 2.25
N GLU A 49 9.38 6.49 1.98
CA GLU A 49 8.25 5.83 2.64
C GLU A 49 8.22 4.34 2.30
N VAL A 50 8.43 4.00 1.04
CA VAL A 50 8.43 2.60 0.60
C VAL A 50 9.52 1.82 1.33
N ARG A 51 10.71 2.40 1.49
CA ARG A 51 11.80 1.73 2.19
C ARG A 51 11.57 1.64 3.69
N ASP A 52 11.06 2.72 4.28
CA ASP A 52 10.86 2.78 5.74
C ASP A 52 9.83 1.75 6.21
N TYR A 53 8.83 1.50 5.39
CA TYR A 53 7.75 0.57 5.74
C TYR A 53 7.89 -0.78 5.05
N ASP A 54 8.95 -0.96 4.25
CA ASP A 54 9.24 -2.19 3.53
C ASP A 54 8.07 -2.65 2.65
N PHE A 55 7.54 -1.72 1.89
CA PHE A 55 6.47 -1.98 0.94
C PHE A 55 7.03 -2.33 -0.43
N ASP A 56 6.23 -3.05 -1.23
CA ASP A 56 6.49 -3.21 -2.66
C ASP A 56 5.44 -2.43 -3.43
N TYR A 57 5.88 -1.63 -4.40
CA TYR A 57 4.97 -0.94 -5.29
C TYR A 57 4.44 -1.93 -6.33
N LEU A 58 3.14 -2.17 -6.33
CA LEU A 58 2.53 -3.16 -7.21
C LEU A 58 1.90 -2.57 -8.45
N GLY A 59 1.90 -1.25 -8.57
CA GLY A 59 1.34 -0.58 -9.72
C GLY A 59 0.12 0.24 -9.38
N THR A 60 -0.55 0.72 -10.41
CA THR A 60 -1.77 1.49 -10.25
C THR A 60 -2.97 0.68 -10.72
N ARG A 61 -4.13 1.02 -10.20
CA ARG A 61 -5.38 0.54 -10.74
C ARG A 61 -6.35 1.70 -10.87
N LYS A 62 -7.36 1.50 -11.69
CA LYS A 62 -8.35 2.52 -11.95
C LYS A 62 -9.18 2.75 -10.71
N GLY A 63 -9.22 4.00 -10.25
CA GLY A 63 -10.12 4.40 -9.18
C GLY A 63 -11.46 4.82 -9.75
N GLU A 64 -12.40 4.99 -8.87
CA GLU A 64 -13.73 5.50 -9.25
C GLU A 64 -13.81 7.00 -9.11
#